data_c54805d1fa9141426d441aeaea23cb0a
#
_entry.id   c54805d1fa9141426d441aeaea23cb0a
#
_cell.length_a   1.000
_cell.length_b   1.000
_cell.length_c   1.000
_cell.angle_alpha   90.00
_cell.angle_beta   90.00
_cell.angle_gamma   90.00
#
_symmetry.space_group_name_H-M   'P 1'
#
loop_
_entity.id
_entity.type
_entity.pdbx_description
1 polymer ?
#
loop_
_entity_poly.entity_id
_entity_poly.type
_entity_poly.pdbx_seq_one_letter_code
_entity_poly.pdbx_strand_id
1 'polypeptide(L)'
;RPSRTVLTCGERMDSPQVGGQQFANPNLNEQIMADRLANDLERGWYFRKAGTSGIRRVMDSGALGCEVIIAGKLTGARARVQKFVEGYIKHSGEPAESVVETGYATAVKKLGIIGVQVKIVPPGAVLPDHFEIRPDANPAPAQVAEADVFDEFDAELANEPELESEFPEEA
;
A
#
# COMPACT_ATOMS: atom_id res chain seq x y z
N ARG A 1 8.86 -5.80 18.05
CA ARG A 1 10.33 -5.67 17.83
C ARG A 1 10.96 -6.94 18.38
N PRO A 2 11.76 -7.69 17.61
CA PRO A 2 12.48 -8.81 18.13
C PRO A 2 13.48 -8.27 19.20
N SER A 3 13.34 -8.74 20.42
CA SER A 3 14.24 -8.39 21.49
C SER A 3 15.66 -8.88 21.16
N ARG A 4 16.52 -7.93 20.88
CA ARG A 4 17.94 -8.16 20.67
C ARG A 4 18.51 -8.72 21.96
N THR A 5 18.85 -9.99 21.98
CA THR A 5 19.53 -10.61 23.12
C THR A 5 20.93 -10.02 23.22
N VAL A 6 21.13 -9.15 24.19
CA VAL A 6 22.44 -8.62 24.51
C VAL A 6 23.16 -9.70 25.34
N LEU A 7 24.17 -10.32 24.75
CA LEU A 7 25.09 -11.19 25.46
C LEU A 7 25.98 -10.33 26.37
N THR A 8 25.68 -10.30 27.65
CA THR A 8 26.60 -9.75 28.68
C THR A 8 27.71 -10.76 28.91
N CYS A 9 28.92 -10.39 28.52
CA CYS A 9 30.14 -11.15 28.78
C CYS A 9 30.49 -11.00 30.25
N GLY A 10 30.37 -12.07 31.07
CA GLY A 10 30.81 -12.02 32.47
C GLY A 10 30.29 -13.09 33.42
N GLU A 11 29.31 -13.89 33.03
CA GLU A 11 28.82 -15.00 33.88
C GLU A 11 29.03 -16.35 33.21
N ARG A 12 29.40 -17.32 34.03
CA ARG A 12 29.67 -18.71 33.69
C ARG A 12 28.53 -19.24 32.82
N MET A 13 28.83 -19.59 31.58
CA MET A 13 27.88 -20.09 30.60
C MET A 13 27.31 -21.44 31.03
N ASP A 14 26.27 -21.44 31.83
CA ASP A 14 25.37 -22.59 31.91
C ASP A 14 24.56 -22.58 30.59
N SER A 15 24.76 -23.59 29.77
CA SER A 15 24.08 -23.91 28.51
C SER A 15 23.30 -22.76 27.81
N PRO A 16 23.60 -22.44 26.56
CA PRO A 16 22.87 -21.37 25.83
C PRO A 16 21.39 -21.68 25.78
N GLN A 17 20.58 -20.82 26.40
CA GLN A 17 19.12 -20.91 26.27
C GLN A 17 18.69 -20.29 24.93
N VAL A 18 18.22 -21.10 24.02
CA VAL A 18 17.64 -20.66 22.75
C VAL A 18 16.15 -20.47 22.93
N GLY A 19 15.72 -19.21 22.99
CA GLY A 19 14.30 -18.87 22.96
C GLY A 19 13.78 -18.86 21.51
N GLY A 20 12.85 -19.76 21.18
CA GLY A 20 12.15 -19.75 19.91
C GLY A 20 10.85 -18.95 20.01
N GLN A 21 10.62 -18.01 19.10
CA GLN A 21 9.31 -17.38 18.92
C GLN A 21 8.58 -18.04 17.76
N GLN A 22 7.34 -18.46 17.99
CA GLN A 22 6.47 -18.96 16.93
C GLN A 22 5.70 -17.78 16.31
N PHE A 23 5.83 -17.61 15.01
CA PHE A 23 5.01 -16.67 14.25
C PHE A 23 3.74 -17.38 13.79
N ALA A 24 2.58 -16.73 14.00
CA ALA A 24 1.29 -17.24 13.54
C ALA A 24 1.28 -17.40 12.00
N ASN A 25 1.80 -16.41 11.28
CA ASN A 25 1.90 -16.40 9.83
C ASN A 25 3.34 -16.07 9.39
N PRO A 26 4.18 -17.07 9.04
CA PRO A 26 5.56 -16.83 8.62
C PRO A 26 5.67 -16.03 7.31
N ASN A 27 4.62 -15.99 6.50
CA ASN A 27 4.60 -15.22 5.25
C ASN A 27 4.42 -13.70 5.47
N LEU A 28 4.00 -13.28 6.67
CA LEU A 28 3.89 -11.86 7.03
C LEU A 28 5.19 -11.33 7.65
N ASN A 29 6.14 -12.20 8.00
CA ASN A 29 7.42 -11.77 8.51
C ASN A 29 8.36 -11.40 7.36
N GLU A 30 8.84 -10.18 7.38
CA GLU A 30 9.67 -9.58 6.33
C GLU A 30 11.01 -10.29 6.15
N GLN A 31 11.64 -10.69 7.27
CA GLN A 31 12.95 -11.34 7.23
C GLN A 31 12.85 -12.77 6.70
N ILE A 32 11.85 -13.53 7.15
CA ILE A 32 11.62 -14.90 6.68
C ILE A 32 11.33 -14.90 5.17
N MET A 33 10.55 -13.91 4.70
CA MET A 33 10.25 -13.79 3.28
C MET A 33 11.46 -13.36 2.47
N ALA A 34 12.31 -12.46 3.00
CA ALA A 34 13.55 -12.08 2.35
C ALA A 34 14.51 -13.26 2.20
N ASP A 35 14.71 -14.05 3.26
CA ASP A 35 15.57 -15.25 3.25
C ASP A 35 15.02 -16.32 2.29
N ARG A 36 13.71 -16.50 2.25
CA ARG A 36 13.07 -17.44 1.32
C ARG A 36 13.29 -17.04 -0.13
N LEU A 37 13.12 -15.75 -0.45
CA LEU A 37 13.40 -15.21 -1.78
C LEU A 37 14.89 -15.37 -2.16
N ALA A 38 15.81 -15.12 -1.22
CA ALA A 38 17.23 -15.32 -1.42
C ALA A 38 17.54 -16.80 -1.75
N ASN A 39 17.00 -17.73 -0.98
CA ASN A 39 17.13 -19.18 -1.23
C ASN A 39 16.54 -19.59 -2.60
N ASP A 40 15.38 -19.04 -2.99
CA ASP A 40 14.77 -19.35 -4.30
C ASP A 40 15.67 -18.83 -5.44
N LEU A 41 16.29 -17.66 -5.27
CA LEU A 41 17.25 -17.12 -6.23
C LEU A 41 18.53 -17.96 -6.31
N GLU A 42 19.06 -18.47 -5.18
CA GLU A 42 20.24 -19.34 -5.11
C GLU A 42 19.99 -20.67 -5.79
N ARG A 43 18.80 -21.24 -5.65
CA ARG A 43 18.35 -22.45 -6.33
C ARG A 43 18.22 -22.29 -7.84
N GLY A 44 18.38 -21.07 -8.38
CA GLY A 44 18.36 -20.79 -9.79
C GLY A 44 17.02 -20.31 -10.35
N TRP A 45 16.07 -19.96 -9.50
CA TRP A 45 14.82 -19.37 -9.98
C TRP A 45 15.09 -18.04 -10.70
N TYR A 46 14.30 -17.81 -11.73
CA TYR A 46 14.34 -16.53 -12.44
C TYR A 46 13.76 -15.43 -11.55
N PHE A 47 14.46 -14.29 -11.48
CA PHE A 47 14.14 -13.22 -10.54
C PHE A 47 12.69 -12.70 -10.65
N ARG A 48 12.11 -12.67 -11.87
CA ARG A 48 10.71 -12.26 -12.05
C ARG A 48 9.76 -13.28 -11.42
N LYS A 49 9.99 -14.56 -11.64
CA LYS A 49 9.18 -15.63 -11.04
C LYS A 49 9.28 -15.61 -9.51
N ALA A 50 10.49 -15.43 -8.97
CA ALA A 50 10.71 -15.35 -7.53
C ALA A 50 9.98 -14.14 -6.93
N GLY A 51 10.13 -12.95 -7.52
CA GLY A 51 9.49 -11.72 -7.06
C GLY A 51 7.97 -11.80 -7.08
N THR A 52 7.36 -12.18 -8.21
CA THR A 52 5.90 -12.29 -8.31
C THR A 52 5.32 -13.39 -7.42
N SER A 53 6.02 -14.54 -7.29
CA SER A 53 5.58 -15.61 -6.39
C SER A 53 5.70 -15.21 -4.91
N GLY A 54 6.74 -14.44 -4.55
CA GLY A 54 6.91 -13.91 -3.19
C GLY A 54 5.79 -12.97 -2.81
N ILE A 55 5.52 -11.97 -3.63
CA ILE A 55 4.46 -10.99 -3.40
C ILE A 55 3.10 -11.68 -3.27
N ARG A 56 2.75 -12.57 -4.19
CA ARG A 56 1.48 -13.29 -4.15
C ARG A 56 1.27 -14.03 -2.82
N ARG A 57 2.31 -14.71 -2.31
CA ARG A 57 2.22 -15.40 -1.01
C ARG A 57 1.96 -14.45 0.16
N VAL A 58 2.59 -13.27 0.14
CA VAL A 58 2.38 -12.25 1.17
C VAL A 58 0.96 -11.69 1.09
N MET A 59 0.49 -11.38 -0.12
CA MET A 59 -0.88 -10.87 -0.34
C MET A 59 -1.94 -11.92 0.01
N ASP A 60 -1.73 -13.19 -0.33
CA ASP A 60 -2.61 -14.31 0.02
C ASP A 60 -2.71 -14.50 1.56
N SER A 61 -1.67 -14.07 2.30
CA SER A 61 -1.66 -14.10 3.77
C SER A 61 -2.36 -12.91 4.41
N GLY A 62 -2.94 -12.00 3.61
CA GLY A 62 -3.75 -10.86 4.06
C GLY A 62 -2.97 -9.58 4.33
N ALA A 63 -1.75 -9.41 3.83
CA ALA A 63 -1.03 -8.14 3.92
C ALA A 63 -1.76 -7.02 3.16
N LEU A 64 -1.69 -5.79 3.65
CA LEU A 64 -2.23 -4.61 2.96
C LEU A 64 -1.42 -4.23 1.72
N GLY A 65 -0.12 -4.49 1.76
CA GLY A 65 0.78 -4.25 0.64
C GLY A 65 2.14 -4.88 0.84
N CYS A 66 2.81 -5.15 -0.28
CA CYS A 66 4.14 -5.74 -0.30
C CYS A 66 4.98 -5.14 -1.44
N GLU A 67 6.22 -4.76 -1.13
CA GLU A 67 7.23 -4.36 -2.10
C GLU A 67 8.43 -5.29 -1.99
N VAL A 68 8.83 -5.85 -3.12
CA VAL A 68 10.06 -6.64 -3.24
C VAL A 68 11.02 -5.93 -4.18
N ILE A 69 12.21 -5.63 -3.69
CA ILE A 69 13.29 -5.01 -4.48
C ILE A 69 14.41 -6.04 -4.61
N ILE A 70 14.77 -6.37 -5.84
CA ILE A 70 15.87 -7.27 -6.15
C ILE A 70 16.93 -6.47 -6.90
N ALA A 71 18.12 -6.37 -6.35
CA ALA A 71 19.22 -5.57 -6.89
C ALA A 71 20.48 -6.41 -7.12
N GLY A 72 21.09 -6.28 -8.28
CA GLY A 72 22.33 -6.97 -8.60
C GLY A 72 22.45 -7.36 -10.07
N LYS A 73 23.30 -8.33 -10.38
CA LYS A 73 23.46 -8.88 -11.74
C LYS A 73 22.35 -9.87 -12.04
N LEU A 74 21.23 -9.40 -12.57
CA LEU A 74 20.03 -10.23 -12.80
C LEU A 74 20.06 -10.97 -14.14
N THR A 75 20.39 -10.28 -15.24
CA THR A 75 20.34 -10.84 -16.60
C THR A 75 21.65 -10.74 -17.36
N GLY A 76 22.58 -9.94 -16.92
CA GLY A 76 23.86 -9.71 -17.63
C GLY A 76 24.94 -9.19 -16.70
N ALA A 77 26.05 -8.74 -17.25
CA ALA A 77 27.18 -8.22 -16.48
C ALA A 77 26.85 -6.92 -15.72
N ARG A 78 25.93 -6.10 -16.25
CA ARG A 78 25.52 -4.82 -15.64
C ARG A 78 24.50 -5.07 -14.54
N ALA A 79 24.72 -4.48 -13.38
CA ALA A 79 23.76 -4.51 -12.28
C ALA A 79 22.47 -3.75 -12.63
N ARG A 80 21.34 -4.28 -12.18
CA ARG A 80 20.01 -3.69 -12.34
C ARG A 80 19.24 -3.81 -11.04
N VAL A 81 18.31 -2.90 -10.81
CA VAL A 81 17.34 -2.97 -9.72
C VAL A 81 15.98 -3.26 -10.34
N GLN A 82 15.31 -4.27 -9.83
CA GLN A 82 13.95 -4.59 -10.22
C GLN A 82 13.05 -4.50 -8.98
N LYS A 83 12.00 -3.70 -9.12
CA LYS A 83 10.96 -3.54 -8.09
C LYS A 83 9.71 -4.27 -8.52
N PHE A 84 9.08 -4.93 -7.56
CA PHE A 84 7.77 -5.54 -7.68
C PHE A 84 6.93 -4.98 -6.53
N VAL A 85 5.77 -4.43 -6.83
CA VAL A 85 4.89 -3.80 -5.84
C VAL A 85 3.48 -4.31 -6.05
N GLU A 86 2.79 -4.63 -4.97
CA GLU A 86 1.39 -5.00 -4.97
C GLU A 86 0.73 -4.48 -3.68
N GLY A 87 -0.51 -3.98 -3.79
CA GLY A 87 -1.22 -3.38 -2.69
C GLY A 87 -0.72 -1.97 -2.35
N TYR A 88 -0.94 -1.58 -1.09
CA TYR A 88 -0.67 -0.23 -0.61
C TYR A 88 0.60 -0.16 0.24
N ILE A 89 1.55 0.70 -0.13
CA ILE A 89 2.79 0.91 0.60
C ILE A 89 3.11 2.39 0.70
N LYS A 90 3.44 2.85 1.90
CA LYS A 90 3.99 4.18 2.15
C LYS A 90 5.51 4.15 2.01
N HIS A 91 6.06 5.14 1.29
CA HIS A 91 7.50 5.26 1.03
C HIS A 91 8.16 6.35 1.87
N SER A 92 7.38 7.24 2.48
CA SER A 92 7.89 8.40 3.20
C SER A 92 7.01 8.74 4.39
N GLY A 93 7.61 9.50 5.32
CA GLY A 93 6.96 9.96 6.54
C GLY A 93 6.99 8.94 7.67
N GLU A 94 6.51 9.35 8.84
CA GLU A 94 6.45 8.50 10.04
C GLU A 94 5.74 7.16 9.81
N PRO A 95 4.64 7.07 9.02
CA PRO A 95 4.00 5.80 8.74
C PRO A 95 4.90 4.79 8.00
N ALA A 96 5.87 5.27 7.23
CA ALA A 96 6.82 4.38 6.55
C ALA A 96 7.86 3.77 7.50
N GLU A 97 8.11 4.39 8.67
CA GLU A 97 9.06 3.88 9.67
C GLU A 97 8.35 3.05 10.75
N SER A 98 7.12 3.44 11.11
CA SER A 98 6.37 2.80 12.19
C SER A 98 5.56 1.59 11.74
N VAL A 99 5.02 1.61 10.52
CA VAL A 99 4.07 0.60 10.02
C VAL A 99 4.71 -0.37 9.04
N VAL A 100 5.65 0.10 8.19
CA VAL A 100 6.27 -0.74 7.17
C VAL A 100 7.44 -1.54 7.74
N GLU A 101 7.29 -2.84 7.80
CA GLU A 101 8.35 -3.76 8.20
C GLU A 101 9.27 -4.04 7.01
N THR A 102 10.59 -3.98 7.25
CA THR A 102 11.59 -4.14 6.19
C THR A 102 12.58 -5.25 6.52
N GLY A 103 12.65 -6.26 5.66
CA GLY A 103 13.61 -7.36 5.73
C GLY A 103 14.65 -7.30 4.62
N TYR A 104 15.87 -7.74 4.92
CA TYR A 104 16.97 -7.77 3.97
C TYR A 104 17.59 -9.16 3.94
N ALA A 105 17.90 -9.62 2.73
CA ALA A 105 18.64 -10.86 2.53
C ALA A 105 19.61 -10.73 1.34
N THR A 106 20.61 -11.58 1.32
CA THR A 106 21.58 -11.65 0.22
C THR A 106 21.61 -13.05 -0.38
N ALA A 107 21.50 -13.13 -1.70
CA ALA A 107 21.63 -14.38 -2.45
C ALA A 107 22.98 -14.45 -3.15
N VAL A 108 23.72 -15.52 -2.91
CA VAL A 108 25.06 -15.73 -3.51
C VAL A 108 24.93 -16.55 -4.77
N LYS A 109 25.34 -16.01 -5.91
CA LYS A 109 25.37 -16.70 -7.20
C LYS A 109 26.77 -16.77 -7.80
N LYS A 110 26.95 -17.63 -8.81
CA LYS A 110 28.23 -17.74 -9.55
C LYS A 110 28.77 -16.38 -10.01
N LEU A 111 27.89 -15.48 -10.42
CA LEU A 111 28.25 -14.16 -11.00
C LEU A 111 28.40 -13.07 -9.95
N GLY A 112 28.18 -13.33 -8.68
CA GLY A 112 28.24 -12.37 -7.58
C GLY A 112 27.03 -12.45 -6.66
N ILE A 113 26.86 -11.42 -5.86
CA ILE A 113 25.81 -11.29 -4.84
C ILE A 113 24.64 -10.51 -5.39
N ILE A 114 23.43 -10.93 -5.08
CA ILE A 114 22.18 -10.23 -5.35
C ILE A 114 21.55 -9.85 -4.01
N GLY A 115 21.25 -8.57 -3.82
CA GLY A 115 20.53 -8.08 -2.67
C GLY A 115 19.02 -8.21 -2.86
N VAL A 116 18.34 -8.65 -1.84
CA VAL A 116 16.87 -8.72 -1.76
C VAL A 116 16.42 -7.86 -0.59
N GLN A 117 15.48 -6.96 -0.84
CA GLN A 117 14.80 -6.18 0.19
C GLN A 117 13.31 -6.44 0.07
N VAL A 118 12.66 -6.75 1.16
CA VAL A 118 11.22 -6.97 1.24
C VAL A 118 10.64 -5.98 2.23
N LYS A 119 9.59 -5.27 1.80
CA LYS A 119 8.80 -4.39 2.66
C LYS A 119 7.38 -4.92 2.71
N ILE A 120 6.85 -5.06 3.90
CA ILE A 120 5.51 -5.58 4.13
C ILE A 120 4.75 -4.60 5.02
N VAL A 121 3.49 -4.36 4.65
CA VAL A 121 2.53 -3.67 5.51
C VAL A 121 1.62 -4.74 6.11
N PRO A 122 1.68 -4.97 7.43
CA PRO A 122 0.90 -6.00 8.08
C PRO A 122 -0.62 -5.69 8.00
N PRO A 123 -1.46 -6.72 8.08
CA PRO A 123 -2.90 -6.53 8.18
C PRO A 123 -3.26 -5.79 9.47
N GLY A 124 -4.22 -4.87 9.40
CA GLY A 124 -4.66 -4.10 10.57
C GLY A 124 -3.76 -2.89 10.91
N ALA A 125 -2.82 -2.54 10.06
CA ALA A 125 -2.05 -1.32 10.20
C ALA A 125 -2.96 -0.08 10.12
N VAL A 126 -2.95 0.75 11.17
CA VAL A 126 -3.70 2.00 11.18
C VAL A 126 -2.87 3.06 10.45
N LEU A 127 -3.38 3.48 9.31
CA LEU A 127 -2.76 4.52 8.50
C LEU A 127 -3.43 5.87 8.80
N PRO A 128 -2.69 6.99 8.75
CA PRO A 128 -3.27 8.31 9.01
C PRO A 128 -4.33 8.71 7.97
N ASP A 129 -4.33 8.08 6.81
CA ASP A 129 -5.30 8.30 5.73
C ASP A 129 -6.58 7.46 5.90
N HIS A 130 -6.63 6.57 6.93
CA HIS A 130 -7.80 5.74 7.18
C HIS A 130 -8.83 6.53 7.96
N PHE A 131 -9.95 6.83 7.33
CA PHE A 131 -11.10 7.46 7.96
C PHE A 131 -12.36 6.65 7.70
N GLU A 132 -13.17 6.52 8.72
CA GLU A 132 -14.49 5.89 8.64
C GLU A 132 -15.54 6.99 8.45
N ILE A 133 -16.30 6.89 7.35
CA ILE A 133 -17.44 7.77 7.13
C ILE A 133 -18.58 7.26 8.01
N ARG A 134 -18.91 8.04 9.05
CA ARG A 134 -20.10 7.76 9.86
C ARG A 134 -21.33 8.11 9.04
N PRO A 135 -22.28 7.20 8.86
CA PRO A 135 -23.51 7.46 8.10
C PRO A 135 -24.33 8.60 8.72
N ASP A 136 -24.22 8.81 10.03
CA ASP A 136 -24.95 9.85 10.75
C ASP A 136 -24.37 11.27 10.55
N ALA A 137 -23.17 11.38 9.95
CA ALA A 137 -22.56 12.67 9.63
C ALA A 137 -23.00 13.23 8.26
N ASN A 138 -23.82 12.48 7.52
CA ASN A 138 -24.46 13.02 6.35
C ASN A 138 -25.60 13.95 6.85
N PRO A 139 -25.45 15.30 6.78
CA PRO A 139 -26.60 16.14 6.97
C PRO A 139 -27.63 15.64 5.95
N ALA A 140 -28.83 15.29 6.44
CA ALA A 140 -29.94 14.97 5.54
C ALA A 140 -29.88 15.98 4.39
N PRO A 141 -29.95 15.56 3.13
CA PRO A 141 -29.95 16.50 2.03
C PRO A 141 -30.98 17.54 2.40
N ALA A 142 -30.50 18.77 2.63
CA ALA A 142 -31.40 19.89 2.79
C ALA A 142 -32.34 19.72 1.62
N GLN A 143 -33.60 19.42 1.93
CA GLN A 143 -34.67 19.48 0.95
C GLN A 143 -34.59 20.93 0.48
N VAL A 144 -33.83 21.15 -0.57
CA VAL A 144 -33.93 22.36 -1.36
C VAL A 144 -35.35 22.24 -1.85
N ALA A 145 -36.18 23.09 -1.27
CA ALA A 145 -37.57 23.23 -1.72
C ALA A 145 -37.48 23.70 -3.17
N GLU A 146 -37.48 22.75 -4.09
CA GLU A 146 -37.54 23.01 -5.52
C GLU A 146 -38.93 23.63 -5.93
N ALA A 147 -39.80 23.85 -4.94
CA ALA A 147 -41.12 24.42 -5.15
C ALA A 147 -41.11 25.95 -5.26
N ASP A 148 -40.15 26.64 -4.67
CA ASP A 148 -40.24 28.11 -4.57
C ASP A 148 -39.58 28.87 -5.73
N VAL A 149 -38.78 28.18 -6.58
CA VAL A 149 -38.08 28.81 -7.70
C VAL A 149 -38.94 28.81 -9.00
N PHE A 150 -39.86 27.85 -9.13
CA PHE A 150 -40.72 27.80 -10.29
C PHE A 150 -41.90 28.77 -10.21
N ASP A 151 -42.42 28.99 -9.00
CA ASP A 151 -43.56 29.92 -8.81
C ASP A 151 -43.17 31.42 -9.00
N GLU A 152 -41.92 31.78 -8.81
CA GLU A 152 -41.43 33.14 -9.02
C GLU A 152 -41.19 33.47 -10.48
N PHE A 153 -40.83 32.45 -11.30
CA PHE A 153 -40.65 32.62 -12.76
C PHE A 153 -41.97 32.71 -13.52
N ASP A 154 -42.99 31.99 -13.08
CA ASP A 154 -44.32 32.05 -13.70
C ASP A 154 -45.07 33.33 -13.36
N ALA A 155 -44.78 33.95 -12.23
CA ALA A 155 -45.33 35.24 -11.83
C ALA A 155 -44.73 36.42 -12.62
N GLU A 156 -43.49 36.32 -13.07
CA GLU A 156 -42.82 37.38 -13.84
C GLU A 156 -43.23 37.35 -15.29
N LEU A 157 -43.49 36.13 -15.87
CA LEU A 157 -43.99 35.96 -17.23
C LEU A 157 -45.45 36.43 -17.42
N ALA A 158 -46.23 36.44 -16.35
CA ALA A 158 -47.65 36.91 -16.41
C ALA A 158 -47.80 38.44 -16.37
N ASN A 159 -46.70 39.16 -16.13
CA ASN A 159 -46.76 40.63 -15.97
C ASN A 159 -46.05 41.40 -17.11
N GLU A 160 -45.80 40.77 -18.25
CA GLU A 160 -45.34 41.51 -19.43
C GLU A 160 -46.56 42.19 -20.08
N PRO A 161 -46.58 43.53 -20.22
CA PRO A 161 -47.63 44.21 -20.93
C PRO A 161 -47.54 43.90 -22.41
N GLU A 162 -48.70 43.43 -23.01
CA GLU A 162 -48.86 43.25 -24.42
C GLU A 162 -48.45 44.54 -25.17
N LEU A 163 -47.26 44.48 -25.79
CA LEU A 163 -46.86 45.48 -26.78
C LEU A 163 -47.63 45.15 -28.08
N GLU A 164 -48.72 45.84 -28.25
CA GLU A 164 -49.47 45.88 -29.53
C GLU A 164 -48.49 46.26 -30.66
N SER A 165 -48.37 45.36 -31.58
CA SER A 165 -47.63 45.53 -32.83
C SER A 165 -48.39 46.52 -33.76
N GLU A 166 -48.00 47.77 -33.72
CA GLU A 166 -48.27 48.68 -34.85
C GLU A 166 -47.19 48.44 -35.93
N PHE A 167 -47.54 47.67 -36.92
CA PHE A 167 -46.86 47.70 -38.20
C PHE A 167 -47.57 48.72 -39.10
N PRO A 168 -46.89 49.78 -39.54
CA PRO A 168 -47.43 50.61 -40.60
C PRO A 168 -47.29 49.86 -41.96
N GLU A 169 -48.42 49.63 -42.59
CA GLU A 169 -48.58 49.25 -43.97
C GLU A 169 -48.32 50.48 -44.86
N GLU A 170 -47.25 50.51 -45.65
CA GLU A 170 -47.05 51.42 -46.78
C GLU A 170 -46.62 50.61 -48.01
N ALA A 171 -47.43 50.60 -49.00
CA ALA A 171 -47.58 51.04 -50.33
C ALA A 171 -46.44 50.66 -51.32
#